data_32d3749fd1edd47d0ec663f6f767a63a
#
_entry.id   32d3749fd1edd47d0ec663f6f767a63a
#
_cell.length_a   1.000
_cell.length_b   1.000
_cell.length_c   1.000
_cell.angle_alpha   90.00
_cell.angle_beta   90.00
_cell.angle_gamma   90.00
#
_symmetry.space_group_name_H-M   'P 1'
#
loop_
_entity.id
_entity.type
_entity.pdbx_description
1 polymer ?
#
loop_
_entity_poly.entity_id
_entity_poly.type
_entity_poly.pdbx_seq_one_letter_code
_entity_poly.pdbx_strand_id
1 'polypeptide(L)'
;MFNPLTYIRSKLASSGPPEDGIRRPRRWRLILGLIATFLLLYYPVGMFLAHTVNDDVEFAVPADRMLPNGSRAVSMAIALISRETEQTKWVANKPWIFPSSALDNMPNFQIGLMYALSRFALEMTDVLGRTRGTSQVDPDLDKASGLLKYDGRIWLWEPSTSLLPTASAEKQYISGMKSLERYNRRVSEGTAVFERRSDNLISLLDRIGADLGSASASLDARATASNAGWFDTNGDDVFYATKGRLYGYYMLLR
;
A
#
# COMPACT_ATOMS: atom_id res chain seq x y z
N MET A 1 15.57 -26.88 86.80
CA MET A 1 16.61 -26.21 86.01
C MET A 1 15.99 -25.86 84.62
N PHE A 2 15.61 -24.63 84.45
CA PHE A 2 15.01 -24.17 83.21
C PHE A 2 16.13 -23.92 82.15
N ASN A 3 16.13 -24.65 81.01
CA ASN A 3 17.16 -24.49 79.97
C ASN A 3 16.63 -23.52 78.90
N PRO A 4 17.08 -22.25 78.87
CA PRO A 4 16.55 -21.23 77.98
C PRO A 4 16.83 -21.52 76.53
N LEU A 5 17.79 -22.38 76.18
CA LEU A 5 18.15 -22.73 74.83
C LEU A 5 17.12 -23.60 74.10
N THR A 6 16.34 -24.43 74.85
CA THR A 6 15.28 -25.25 74.30
C THR A 6 14.04 -24.41 73.92
N TYR A 7 13.76 -23.35 74.67
CA TYR A 7 12.64 -22.44 74.40
C TYR A 7 12.87 -21.57 73.16
N ILE A 8 14.11 -21.12 72.97
CA ILE A 8 14.43 -20.32 71.76
C ILE A 8 14.40 -21.22 70.53
N ARG A 9 14.82 -22.46 70.60
CA ARG A 9 14.85 -23.40 69.50
C ARG A 9 13.44 -23.84 69.04
N SER A 10 12.48 -23.89 69.93
CA SER A 10 11.08 -24.22 69.62
C SER A 10 10.36 -23.03 68.93
N LYS A 11 10.73 -21.79 69.25
CA LYS A 11 10.17 -20.60 68.62
C LYS A 11 10.75 -20.32 67.22
N LEU A 12 11.99 -20.71 67.00
CA LEU A 12 12.61 -20.59 65.66
C LEU A 12 12.16 -21.69 64.67
N ALA A 13 11.70 -22.84 65.22
CA ALA A 13 11.19 -23.90 64.34
C ALA A 13 9.73 -23.73 63.92
N SER A 14 8.99 -22.75 64.49
CA SER A 14 7.60 -22.48 64.12
C SER A 14 7.40 -21.37 63.13
N SER A 15 8.48 -20.66 62.65
CA SER A 15 8.44 -19.72 61.58
C SER A 15 8.89 -20.37 60.26
N GLY A 16 8.13 -21.34 59.83
CA GLY A 16 8.18 -21.76 58.41
C GLY A 16 7.87 -20.53 57.53
N PRO A 17 8.52 -20.38 56.38
CA PRO A 17 8.18 -19.30 55.49
C PRO A 17 6.68 -19.38 55.16
N PRO A 18 5.96 -18.25 55.08
CA PRO A 18 4.56 -18.29 54.74
C PRO A 18 4.45 -18.93 53.33
N GLU A 19 3.78 -20.08 53.27
CA GLU A 19 3.35 -20.69 52.00
C GLU A 19 2.21 -19.88 51.37
N ASP A 20 2.34 -18.58 51.39
CA ASP A 20 1.53 -17.69 50.53
C ASP A 20 2.12 -17.73 49.11
N GLY A 21 2.06 -18.91 48.52
CA GLY A 21 2.07 -19.02 47.07
C GLY A 21 0.98 -18.10 46.59
N ILE A 22 1.37 -16.95 46.01
CA ILE A 22 0.48 -16.01 45.34
C ILE A 22 -0.33 -16.82 44.34
N ARG A 23 -1.48 -17.34 44.78
CA ARG A 23 -2.48 -17.97 43.92
C ARG A 23 -3.00 -16.82 43.03
N ARG A 24 -2.27 -16.54 41.96
CA ARG A 24 -2.75 -15.60 40.95
C ARG A 24 -4.18 -15.99 40.60
N PRO A 25 -5.16 -15.08 40.81
CA PRO A 25 -6.57 -15.45 40.73
C PRO A 25 -6.83 -16.08 39.35
N ARG A 26 -7.68 -17.10 39.32
CA ARG A 26 -8.04 -17.85 38.08
C ARG A 26 -8.34 -16.94 36.89
N ARG A 27 -8.82 -15.72 37.16
CA ARG A 27 -9.06 -14.65 36.18
C ARG A 27 -7.82 -14.22 35.41
N TRP A 28 -6.63 -14.18 36.02
CA TRP A 28 -5.37 -13.85 35.33
C TRP A 28 -4.98 -14.90 34.29
N ARG A 29 -5.23 -16.18 34.60
CA ARG A 29 -4.97 -17.27 33.64
C ARG A 29 -5.93 -17.19 32.46
N LEU A 30 -7.18 -16.81 32.68
CA LEU A 30 -8.16 -16.57 31.60
C LEU A 30 -7.76 -15.37 30.76
N ILE A 31 -7.35 -14.26 31.38
CA ILE A 31 -6.89 -13.05 30.64
C ILE A 31 -5.65 -13.39 29.83
N LEU A 32 -4.64 -14.06 30.40
CA LEU A 32 -3.44 -14.48 29.65
C LEU A 32 -3.79 -15.46 28.52
N GLY A 33 -4.72 -16.38 28.75
CA GLY A 33 -5.22 -17.28 27.72
C GLY A 33 -5.91 -16.54 26.59
N LEU A 34 -6.76 -15.56 26.89
CA LEU A 34 -7.41 -14.71 25.87
C LEU A 34 -6.40 -13.87 25.08
N ILE A 35 -5.42 -13.28 25.76
CA ILE A 35 -4.35 -12.52 25.10
C ILE A 35 -3.52 -13.45 24.19
N ALA A 36 -3.15 -14.63 24.68
CA ALA A 36 -2.40 -15.59 23.88
C ALA A 36 -3.20 -16.06 22.65
N THR A 37 -4.49 -16.36 22.82
CA THR A 37 -5.38 -16.72 21.72
C THR A 37 -5.54 -15.57 20.72
N PHE A 38 -5.71 -14.34 21.21
CA PHE A 38 -5.79 -13.16 20.35
C PHE A 38 -4.50 -13.00 19.54
N LEU A 39 -3.33 -13.06 20.16
CA LEU A 39 -2.03 -12.95 19.46
C LEU A 39 -1.81 -14.07 18.45
N LEU A 40 -2.24 -15.30 18.79
CA LEU A 40 -2.12 -16.45 17.90
C LEU A 40 -3.04 -16.35 16.68
N LEU A 41 -4.23 -15.78 16.83
CA LEU A 41 -5.20 -15.62 15.74
C LEU A 41 -5.03 -14.30 14.99
N TYR A 42 -4.46 -13.27 15.60
CA TYR A 42 -4.35 -11.93 15.03
C TYR A 42 -3.66 -11.92 13.66
N TYR A 43 -2.49 -12.54 13.56
CA TYR A 43 -1.76 -12.60 12.30
C TYR A 43 -2.45 -13.46 11.25
N PRO A 44 -2.79 -14.74 11.47
CA PRO A 44 -3.43 -15.56 10.45
C PRO A 44 -4.75 -15.00 9.94
N VAL A 45 -5.62 -14.52 10.85
CA VAL A 45 -6.90 -13.93 10.46
C VAL A 45 -6.70 -12.60 9.74
N GLY A 46 -5.83 -11.74 10.25
CA GLY A 46 -5.53 -10.46 9.62
C GLY A 46 -4.85 -10.61 8.27
N MET A 47 -3.95 -11.58 8.10
CA MET A 47 -3.34 -11.94 6.81
C MET A 47 -4.41 -12.38 5.80
N PHE A 48 -5.31 -13.27 6.20
CA PHE A 48 -6.41 -13.73 5.34
C PHE A 48 -7.31 -12.57 4.90
N LEU A 49 -7.65 -11.66 5.80
CA LEU A 49 -8.50 -10.50 5.49
C LEU A 49 -7.78 -9.44 4.64
N ALA A 50 -6.48 -9.30 4.78
CA ALA A 50 -5.68 -8.30 4.05
C ALA A 50 -5.18 -8.80 2.69
N HIS A 51 -5.21 -10.11 2.43
CA HIS A 51 -4.66 -10.73 1.22
C HIS A 51 -5.71 -10.82 0.11
N THR A 52 -6.16 -9.68 -0.39
CA THR A 52 -7.13 -9.64 -1.48
C THR A 52 -6.62 -8.75 -2.61
N VAL A 53 -5.85 -9.34 -3.53
CA VAL A 53 -5.47 -8.68 -4.78
C VAL A 53 -6.73 -8.52 -5.63
N ASN A 54 -7.10 -7.27 -5.92
CA ASN A 54 -8.24 -6.97 -6.77
C ASN A 54 -7.75 -6.64 -8.19
N ASP A 55 -7.70 -7.65 -9.03
CA ASP A 55 -7.32 -7.58 -10.45
C ASP A 55 -8.52 -7.81 -11.38
N ASP A 56 -9.71 -7.44 -10.91
CA ASP A 56 -10.95 -7.55 -11.70
C ASP A 56 -10.87 -6.69 -12.96
N VAL A 57 -10.76 -7.35 -14.11
CA VAL A 57 -10.69 -6.71 -15.43
C VAL A 57 -12.03 -6.12 -15.87
N GLU A 58 -13.14 -6.49 -15.22
CA GLU A 58 -14.46 -5.92 -15.48
C GLU A 58 -14.77 -4.71 -14.58
N PHE A 59 -13.84 -4.32 -13.70
CA PHE A 59 -14.01 -3.13 -12.86
C PHE A 59 -14.36 -1.92 -13.71
N ALA A 60 -15.45 -1.26 -13.37
CA ALA A 60 -15.94 -0.07 -14.08
C ALA A 60 -15.85 1.17 -13.20
N VAL A 61 -15.71 2.32 -13.85
CA VAL A 61 -15.77 3.61 -13.14
C VAL A 61 -17.16 3.77 -12.54
N PRO A 62 -17.31 4.03 -11.23
CA PRO A 62 -18.59 4.33 -10.61
C PRO A 62 -19.31 5.49 -11.31
N ALA A 63 -20.63 5.37 -11.47
CA ALA A 63 -21.43 6.33 -12.25
C ALA A 63 -21.32 7.78 -11.73
N ASP A 64 -21.15 7.96 -10.43
CA ASP A 64 -20.94 9.25 -9.75
C ASP A 64 -19.59 9.90 -10.07
N ARG A 65 -18.62 9.12 -10.57
CA ARG A 65 -17.27 9.59 -10.98
C ARG A 65 -17.13 9.72 -12.50
N MET A 66 -18.13 9.35 -13.26
CA MET A 66 -18.14 9.49 -14.70
C MET A 66 -18.67 10.89 -15.08
N LEU A 67 -17.77 11.77 -15.51
CA LEU A 67 -18.14 13.14 -15.91
C LEU A 67 -18.49 13.20 -17.41
N PRO A 68 -19.63 13.78 -17.80
CA PRO A 68 -19.93 14.07 -19.20
C PRO A 68 -18.83 14.91 -19.81
N ASN A 69 -18.36 14.56 -21.00
CA ASN A 69 -17.25 15.23 -21.70
C ASN A 69 -15.87 15.19 -20.98
N GLY A 70 -15.77 14.59 -19.81
CA GLY A 70 -14.50 14.35 -19.14
C GLY A 70 -13.66 13.26 -19.82
N SER A 71 -12.43 13.10 -19.39
CA SER A 71 -11.55 12.02 -19.85
C SER A 71 -11.90 10.71 -19.12
N ARG A 72 -12.25 9.66 -19.88
CA ARG A 72 -12.50 8.33 -19.32
C ARG A 72 -11.27 7.74 -18.65
N ALA A 73 -10.10 7.89 -19.26
CA ALA A 73 -8.84 7.39 -18.70
C ALA A 73 -8.51 8.07 -17.36
N VAL A 74 -8.75 9.39 -17.25
CA VAL A 74 -8.56 10.09 -15.96
C VAL A 74 -9.60 9.63 -14.94
N SER A 75 -10.87 9.44 -15.33
CA SER A 75 -11.89 8.88 -14.43
C SER A 75 -11.53 7.47 -13.95
N MET A 76 -10.97 6.64 -14.83
CA MET A 76 -10.48 5.29 -14.45
C MET A 76 -9.30 5.38 -13.48
N ALA A 77 -8.33 6.25 -13.73
CA ALA A 77 -7.21 6.48 -12.80
C ALA A 77 -7.71 6.90 -11.41
N ILE A 78 -8.66 7.84 -11.34
CA ILE A 78 -9.30 8.29 -10.10
C ILE A 78 -9.99 7.11 -9.39
N ALA A 79 -10.76 6.31 -10.11
CA ALA A 79 -11.49 5.17 -9.55
C ALA A 79 -10.54 4.09 -8.99
N LEU A 80 -9.43 3.80 -9.69
CA LEU A 80 -8.41 2.85 -9.24
C LEU A 80 -7.67 3.35 -7.99
N ILE A 81 -7.28 4.64 -7.96
CA ILE A 81 -6.64 5.21 -6.76
C ILE A 81 -7.59 5.15 -5.56
N SER A 82 -8.85 5.55 -5.74
CA SER A 82 -9.85 5.48 -4.67
C SER A 82 -10.08 4.05 -4.18
N ARG A 83 -10.16 3.09 -5.11
CA ARG A 83 -10.31 1.68 -4.75
C ARG A 83 -9.19 1.21 -3.83
N GLU A 84 -7.93 1.49 -4.20
CA GLU A 84 -6.77 1.02 -3.44
C GLU A 84 -6.54 1.78 -2.13
N THR A 85 -6.88 3.08 -2.08
CA THR A 85 -6.61 3.90 -0.90
C THR A 85 -7.77 3.97 0.08
N GLU A 86 -9.02 3.98 -0.42
CA GLU A 86 -10.21 4.21 0.41
C GLU A 86 -11.00 2.92 0.67
N GLN A 87 -11.18 2.04 -0.34
CA GLN A 87 -12.00 0.83 -0.22
C GLN A 87 -11.19 -0.37 0.30
N THR A 88 -10.14 -0.76 -0.42
CA THR A 88 -9.25 -1.88 -0.07
C THR A 88 -8.26 -1.50 1.02
N LYS A 89 -7.97 -0.22 1.16
CA LYS A 89 -6.94 0.41 1.99
C LYS A 89 -5.52 0.14 1.49
N TRP A 90 -4.68 1.12 1.65
CA TRP A 90 -3.27 1.03 1.29
C TRP A 90 -2.53 0.18 2.32
N VAL A 91 -1.92 -0.94 1.90
CA VAL A 91 -1.22 -1.87 2.79
C VAL A 91 0.30 -1.86 2.61
N ALA A 92 0.81 -1.33 1.50
CA ALA A 92 2.23 -1.37 1.14
C ALA A 92 3.17 -0.64 2.12
N ASN A 93 2.64 0.26 2.95
CA ASN A 93 3.39 1.02 3.93
C ASN A 93 3.12 0.61 5.39
N LYS A 94 2.42 -0.48 5.63
CA LYS A 94 2.06 -0.87 7.01
C LYS A 94 3.28 -1.43 7.75
N PRO A 95 3.57 -0.96 8.99
CA PRO A 95 4.64 -1.51 9.81
C PRO A 95 4.33 -2.94 10.26
N TRP A 96 5.37 -3.65 10.71
CA TRP A 96 5.35 -5.06 11.09
C TRP A 96 4.28 -5.46 12.11
N ILE A 97 3.78 -4.52 12.92
CA ILE A 97 2.69 -4.78 13.88
C ILE A 97 1.36 -5.10 13.21
N PHE A 98 1.20 -4.79 11.93
CA PHE A 98 -0.01 -5.09 11.17
C PHE A 98 0.15 -6.42 10.43
N PRO A 99 -0.86 -7.32 10.46
CA PRO A 99 -0.80 -8.60 9.75
C PRO A 99 -0.54 -8.48 8.25
N SER A 100 -1.00 -7.40 7.63
CA SER A 100 -0.80 -7.12 6.21
C SER A 100 0.67 -6.90 5.82
N SER A 101 1.55 -6.58 6.78
CA SER A 101 2.98 -6.41 6.51
C SER A 101 3.74 -7.74 6.36
N ALA A 102 3.14 -8.85 6.79
CA ALA A 102 3.71 -10.18 6.63
C ALA A 102 3.45 -10.80 5.26
N LEU A 103 2.62 -10.14 4.44
CA LEU A 103 2.28 -10.52 3.08
C LEU A 103 2.80 -9.45 2.12
N ASP A 104 3.41 -9.87 1.03
CA ASP A 104 4.08 -9.00 0.06
C ASP A 104 3.34 -8.89 -1.28
N ASN A 105 2.49 -9.86 -1.62
CA ASN A 105 1.76 -9.90 -2.89
C ASN A 105 0.87 -8.67 -3.10
N MET A 106 0.00 -8.36 -2.13
CA MET A 106 -0.90 -7.21 -2.21
C MET A 106 -0.15 -5.87 -2.19
N PRO A 107 0.82 -5.64 -1.28
CA PRO A 107 1.71 -4.47 -1.32
C PRO A 107 2.38 -4.26 -2.68
N ASN A 108 2.98 -5.29 -3.25
CA ASN A 108 3.67 -5.19 -4.53
C ASN A 108 2.72 -4.94 -5.69
N PHE A 109 1.54 -5.58 -5.68
CA PHE A 109 0.49 -5.29 -6.66
C PHE A 109 0.05 -3.81 -6.59
N GLN A 110 -0.23 -3.27 -5.39
CA GLN A 110 -0.61 -1.87 -5.21
C GLN A 110 0.49 -0.92 -5.69
N ILE A 111 1.75 -1.19 -5.35
CA ILE A 111 2.90 -0.39 -5.81
C ILE A 111 3.00 -0.43 -7.34
N GLY A 112 2.86 -1.59 -7.95
CA GLY A 112 2.86 -1.75 -9.40
C GLY A 112 1.73 -0.99 -10.08
N LEU A 113 0.52 -1.05 -9.54
CA LEU A 113 -0.62 -0.30 -10.03
C LEU A 113 -0.38 1.22 -9.93
N MET A 114 0.04 1.70 -8.76
CA MET A 114 0.34 3.14 -8.59
C MET A 114 1.47 3.62 -9.47
N TYR A 115 2.47 2.78 -9.77
CA TYR A 115 3.50 3.08 -10.75
C TYR A 115 2.88 3.38 -12.13
N ALA A 116 2.00 2.51 -12.63
CA ALA A 116 1.32 2.72 -13.91
C ALA A 116 0.50 4.02 -13.92
N LEU A 117 -0.26 4.30 -12.85
CA LEU A 117 -1.07 5.50 -12.72
C LEU A 117 -0.22 6.78 -12.64
N SER A 118 0.90 6.74 -11.93
CA SER A 118 1.85 7.86 -11.85
C SER A 118 2.52 8.15 -13.19
N ARG A 119 2.90 7.09 -13.93
CA ARG A 119 3.46 7.21 -15.28
C ARG A 119 2.44 7.83 -16.26
N PHE A 120 1.21 7.37 -16.21
CA PHE A 120 0.12 7.95 -16.99
C PHE A 120 -0.06 9.45 -16.69
N ALA A 121 -0.13 9.86 -15.43
CA ALA A 121 -0.26 11.26 -15.04
C ALA A 121 0.94 12.10 -15.51
N LEU A 122 2.15 11.55 -15.44
CA LEU A 122 3.35 12.21 -15.92
C LEU A 122 3.31 12.40 -17.44
N GLU A 123 2.98 11.36 -18.20
CA GLU A 123 2.91 11.43 -19.66
C GLU A 123 1.86 12.46 -20.12
N MET A 124 0.71 12.50 -19.46
CA MET A 124 -0.30 13.54 -19.70
C MET A 124 0.26 14.95 -19.46
N THR A 125 1.04 15.14 -18.40
CA THR A 125 1.70 16.42 -18.10
C THR A 125 2.65 16.82 -19.20
N ASP A 126 3.48 15.91 -19.67
CA ASP A 126 4.48 16.13 -20.72
C ASP A 126 3.83 16.43 -22.09
N VAL A 127 2.77 15.69 -22.42
CA VAL A 127 2.02 15.86 -23.68
C VAL A 127 1.37 17.25 -23.74
N LEU A 128 0.66 17.66 -22.67
CA LEU A 128 0.01 18.97 -22.64
C LEU A 128 1.01 20.13 -22.66
N GLY A 129 2.16 19.98 -21.98
CA GLY A 129 3.24 20.97 -22.01
C GLY A 129 3.80 21.18 -23.41
N ARG A 130 3.94 20.11 -24.20
CA ARG A 130 4.46 20.17 -25.59
C ARG A 130 3.47 20.76 -26.59
N THR A 131 2.19 20.44 -26.45
CA THR A 131 1.18 20.79 -27.49
C THR A 131 0.86 22.27 -27.50
N ARG A 132 0.94 22.98 -26.39
CA ARG A 132 0.56 24.39 -26.30
C ARG A 132 1.66 25.37 -26.71
N GLY A 133 2.92 24.92 -26.86
CA GLY A 133 4.05 25.83 -27.13
C GLY A 133 4.26 26.90 -26.06
N THR A 134 3.44 26.85 -24.98
CA THR A 134 3.55 27.68 -23.80
C THR A 134 4.09 26.79 -22.68
N SER A 135 5.10 27.23 -21.99
CA SER A 135 5.75 26.51 -20.88
C SER A 135 4.83 26.24 -19.67
N GLN A 136 3.55 26.51 -19.77
CA GLN A 136 2.63 26.41 -18.62
C GLN A 136 1.84 25.10 -18.67
N VAL A 137 2.33 24.14 -17.90
CA VAL A 137 1.65 22.88 -17.61
C VAL A 137 0.40 23.14 -16.76
N ASP A 138 -0.63 22.31 -16.92
CA ASP A 138 -1.82 22.39 -16.07
C ASP A 138 -1.44 22.15 -14.62
N PRO A 139 -1.75 23.09 -13.69
CA PRO A 139 -1.25 23.02 -12.31
C PRO A 139 -1.82 21.85 -11.50
N ASP A 140 -3.05 21.42 -11.80
CA ASP A 140 -3.63 20.27 -11.10
C ASP A 140 -3.02 18.96 -11.59
N LEU A 141 -2.70 18.89 -12.90
CA LEU A 141 -2.08 17.72 -13.49
C LEU A 141 -0.61 17.57 -13.07
N ASP A 142 0.14 18.69 -13.05
CA ASP A 142 1.51 18.72 -12.53
C ASP A 142 1.56 18.29 -11.06
N LYS A 143 0.67 18.85 -10.24
CA LYS A 143 0.54 18.47 -8.84
C LYS A 143 0.18 16.99 -8.67
N ALA A 144 -0.73 16.47 -9.49
CA ALA A 144 -1.11 15.05 -9.45
C ALA A 144 0.09 14.16 -9.80
N SER A 145 0.82 14.47 -10.88
CA SER A 145 1.98 13.68 -11.31
C SER A 145 3.08 13.64 -10.23
N GLY A 146 3.32 14.76 -9.56
CA GLY A 146 4.28 14.84 -8.45
C GLY A 146 3.86 14.00 -7.25
N LEU A 147 2.58 14.10 -6.85
CA LEU A 147 2.06 13.37 -5.68
C LEU A 147 1.94 11.86 -5.89
N LEU A 148 1.58 11.43 -7.10
CA LEU A 148 1.45 10.01 -7.44
C LEU A 148 2.80 9.29 -7.59
N LYS A 149 3.89 10.01 -7.76
CA LYS A 149 5.26 9.47 -7.75
C LYS A 149 5.80 9.16 -6.35
N TYR A 150 5.09 9.54 -5.31
CA TYR A 150 5.57 9.34 -3.95
C TYR A 150 5.83 7.86 -3.66
N ASP A 151 6.86 7.56 -2.86
CA ASP A 151 7.16 6.16 -2.54
C ASP A 151 6.03 5.53 -1.71
N GLY A 152 5.45 4.46 -2.26
CA GLY A 152 4.33 3.73 -1.67
C GLY A 152 4.62 3.06 -0.34
N ARG A 153 5.89 2.91 0.02
CA ARG A 153 6.34 2.28 1.27
C ARG A 153 6.42 3.25 2.44
N ILE A 154 6.36 4.55 2.22
CA ILE A 154 6.48 5.56 3.30
C ILE A 154 5.20 5.60 4.13
N TRP A 155 5.36 5.31 5.42
CA TRP A 155 4.32 5.44 6.44
C TRP A 155 4.36 6.83 7.09
N LEU A 156 3.62 7.01 8.18
CA LEU A 156 3.57 8.26 8.95
C LEU A 156 4.91 8.67 9.58
N TRP A 157 5.79 7.73 9.79
CA TRP A 157 7.05 7.95 10.46
C TRP A 157 8.15 7.13 9.79
N GLU A 158 9.15 7.85 9.28
CA GLU A 158 10.34 7.30 8.66
C GLU A 158 11.58 7.81 9.41
N PRO A 159 12.00 7.10 10.49
CA PRO A 159 13.11 7.55 11.35
C PRO A 159 14.46 7.73 10.63
N SER A 160 14.62 7.06 9.48
CA SER A 160 15.81 7.18 8.64
C SER A 160 15.96 8.54 7.98
N THR A 161 14.83 9.24 7.76
CA THR A 161 14.80 10.55 7.10
C THR A 161 14.42 11.69 8.03
N SER A 162 13.53 11.45 9.02
CA SER A 162 13.07 12.50 9.93
C SER A 162 12.54 11.91 11.24
N LEU A 163 12.81 12.58 12.35
CA LEU A 163 12.20 12.27 13.64
C LEU A 163 10.77 12.83 13.75
N LEU A 164 10.36 13.71 12.82
CA LEU A 164 9.00 14.25 12.76
C LEU A 164 8.13 13.38 11.86
N PRO A 165 6.80 13.33 12.11
CA PRO A 165 5.87 12.64 11.24
C PRO A 165 5.92 13.20 9.81
N THR A 166 5.97 12.30 8.82
CA THR A 166 5.94 12.63 7.39
C THR A 166 4.54 12.37 6.83
N ALA A 167 4.27 12.90 5.64
CA ALA A 167 3.04 12.55 4.94
C ALA A 167 3.12 11.09 4.47
N SER A 168 2.10 10.29 4.80
CA SER A 168 2.05 8.90 4.32
C SER A 168 1.78 8.83 2.82
N ALA A 169 2.23 7.76 2.17
CA ALA A 169 1.96 7.48 0.76
C ALA A 169 0.45 7.57 0.44
N GLU A 170 -0.38 6.98 1.27
CA GLU A 170 -1.85 7.02 1.14
C GLU A 170 -2.39 8.45 1.07
N LYS A 171 -1.92 9.36 1.95
CA LYS A 171 -2.34 10.78 1.93
C LYS A 171 -1.89 11.49 0.66
N GLN A 172 -0.69 11.18 0.17
CA GLN A 172 -0.17 11.77 -1.07
C GLN A 172 -1.01 11.28 -2.27
N TYR A 173 -1.32 10.00 -2.35
CA TYR A 173 -2.14 9.43 -3.42
C TYR A 173 -3.57 9.99 -3.41
N ILE A 174 -4.22 10.09 -2.26
CA ILE A 174 -5.53 10.74 -2.13
C ILE A 174 -5.46 12.21 -2.58
N SER A 175 -4.38 12.92 -2.24
CA SER A 175 -4.20 14.30 -2.66
C SER A 175 -3.96 14.42 -4.17
N GLY A 176 -3.21 13.48 -4.76
CA GLY A 176 -3.03 13.34 -6.21
C GLY A 176 -4.34 13.05 -6.93
N MET A 177 -5.12 12.10 -6.40
CA MET A 177 -6.47 11.77 -6.90
C MET A 177 -7.37 13.01 -6.94
N LYS A 178 -7.44 13.78 -5.85
CA LYS A 178 -8.21 15.03 -5.80
C LYS A 178 -7.74 16.08 -6.82
N SER A 179 -6.46 16.10 -7.15
CA SER A 179 -5.95 16.97 -8.20
C SER A 179 -6.40 16.47 -9.58
N LEU A 180 -6.39 15.16 -9.85
CA LEU A 180 -6.96 14.58 -11.07
C LEU A 180 -8.46 14.84 -11.18
N GLU A 181 -9.21 14.79 -10.08
CA GLU A 181 -10.64 15.12 -10.06
C GLU A 181 -10.91 16.56 -10.48
N ARG A 182 -10.14 17.52 -9.94
CA ARG A 182 -10.27 18.94 -10.35
C ARG A 182 -9.90 19.14 -11.81
N TYR A 183 -8.82 18.51 -12.26
CA TYR A 183 -8.42 18.55 -13.66
C TYR A 183 -9.54 17.99 -14.57
N ASN A 184 -10.04 16.80 -14.28
CA ASN A 184 -11.05 16.16 -15.11
C ASN A 184 -12.39 16.92 -15.11
N ARG A 185 -12.74 17.59 -14.02
CA ARG A 185 -13.89 18.50 -13.96
C ARG A 185 -13.71 19.67 -14.90
N ARG A 186 -12.54 20.32 -14.92
CA ARG A 186 -12.24 21.41 -15.85
C ARG A 186 -12.20 20.94 -17.31
N VAL A 187 -11.78 19.71 -17.57
CA VAL A 187 -11.91 19.09 -18.89
C VAL A 187 -13.38 18.96 -19.28
N SER A 188 -14.23 18.48 -18.39
CA SER A 188 -15.68 18.35 -18.59
C SER A 188 -16.35 19.70 -18.86
N GLU A 189 -15.91 20.77 -18.20
CA GLU A 189 -16.40 22.14 -18.36
C GLU A 189 -15.78 22.88 -19.56
N GLY A 190 -14.82 22.25 -20.26
CA GLY A 190 -14.12 22.86 -21.41
C GLY A 190 -13.08 23.92 -21.01
N THR A 191 -12.76 24.07 -19.71
CA THR A 191 -11.77 25.03 -19.21
C THR A 191 -10.35 24.45 -19.10
N ALA A 192 -10.21 23.13 -19.21
CA ALA A 192 -8.95 22.42 -19.39
C ALA A 192 -9.01 21.55 -20.65
N VAL A 193 -7.85 21.18 -21.19
CA VAL A 193 -7.76 20.39 -22.42
C VAL A 193 -7.25 19.00 -22.10
N PHE A 194 -7.91 18.00 -22.65
CA PHE A 194 -7.42 16.64 -22.77
C PHE A 194 -7.14 16.35 -24.24
N GLU A 195 -5.87 16.23 -24.60
CA GLU A 195 -5.47 16.04 -26.00
C GLU A 195 -5.76 14.61 -26.47
N ARG A 196 -6.63 14.51 -27.50
CA ARG A 196 -7.06 13.23 -28.10
C ARG A 196 -6.37 12.96 -29.45
N ARG A 197 -5.11 13.40 -29.61
CA ARG A 197 -4.37 13.24 -30.85
C ARG A 197 -3.72 11.85 -30.93
N SER A 198 -3.64 11.31 -32.13
CA SER A 198 -3.07 9.97 -32.37
C SER A 198 -1.59 9.89 -32.02
N ASP A 199 -0.82 10.97 -32.30
CA ASP A 199 0.61 11.02 -31.94
C ASP A 199 0.85 10.95 -30.42
N ASN A 200 -0.04 11.55 -29.63
CA ASN A 200 0.02 11.46 -28.17
C ASN A 200 -0.31 10.06 -27.68
N LEU A 201 -1.28 9.39 -28.29
CA LEU A 201 -1.59 8.00 -27.99
C LEU A 201 -0.42 7.08 -28.34
N ILE A 202 0.21 7.27 -29.49
CA ILE A 202 1.41 6.51 -29.89
C ILE A 202 2.52 6.69 -28.87
N SER A 203 2.83 7.93 -28.47
CA SER A 203 3.84 8.22 -27.44
C SER A 203 3.53 7.52 -26.11
N LEU A 204 2.26 7.50 -25.68
CA LEU A 204 1.83 6.80 -24.47
C LEU A 204 2.01 5.28 -24.63
N LEU A 205 1.61 4.71 -25.77
CA LEU A 205 1.76 3.25 -26.02
C LEU A 205 3.22 2.84 -26.10
N ASP A 206 4.09 3.63 -26.72
CA ASP A 206 5.54 3.38 -26.75
C ASP A 206 6.13 3.37 -25.34
N ARG A 207 5.69 4.29 -24.50
CA ARG A 207 6.13 4.35 -23.10
C ARG A 207 5.65 3.14 -22.30
N ILE A 208 4.39 2.75 -22.46
CA ILE A 208 3.82 1.55 -21.84
C ILE A 208 4.57 0.31 -22.32
N GLY A 209 4.85 0.21 -23.63
CA GLY A 209 5.62 -0.89 -24.20
C GLY A 209 7.03 -1.00 -23.60
N ALA A 210 7.73 0.12 -23.44
CA ALA A 210 9.05 0.16 -22.81
C ALA A 210 9.00 -0.25 -21.32
N ASP A 211 8.00 0.24 -20.57
CA ASP A 211 7.82 -0.11 -19.16
C ASP A 211 7.49 -1.62 -18.97
N LEU A 212 6.61 -2.18 -19.82
CA LEU A 212 6.26 -3.60 -19.78
C LEU A 212 7.42 -4.48 -20.26
N GLY A 213 8.19 -4.04 -21.26
CA GLY A 213 9.41 -4.72 -21.70
C GLY A 213 10.46 -4.82 -20.59
N SER A 214 10.66 -3.71 -19.85
CA SER A 214 11.52 -3.71 -18.66
C SER A 214 11.03 -4.65 -17.55
N ALA A 215 9.71 -4.70 -17.32
CA ALA A 215 9.10 -5.59 -16.35
C ALA A 215 9.26 -7.07 -16.76
N SER A 216 9.05 -7.38 -18.05
CA SER A 216 9.30 -8.73 -18.61
C SER A 216 10.75 -9.16 -18.43
N ALA A 217 11.71 -8.29 -18.79
CA ALA A 217 13.13 -8.57 -18.62
C ALA A 217 13.50 -8.83 -17.14
N SER A 218 12.87 -8.13 -16.21
CA SER A 218 13.06 -8.36 -14.77
C SER A 218 12.52 -9.72 -14.31
N LEU A 219 11.37 -10.15 -14.84
CA LEU A 219 10.79 -11.46 -14.57
C LEU A 219 11.67 -12.59 -15.17
N ASP A 220 12.13 -12.42 -16.41
CA ASP A 220 13.00 -13.40 -17.09
C ASP A 220 14.34 -13.55 -16.35
N ALA A 221 14.94 -12.43 -15.95
CA ALA A 221 16.17 -12.43 -15.15
C ALA A 221 15.97 -13.17 -13.81
N ARG A 222 14.80 -13.02 -13.18
CA ARG A 222 14.49 -13.72 -11.93
C ARG A 222 14.21 -15.21 -12.17
N ALA A 223 13.47 -15.54 -13.19
CA ALA A 223 13.17 -16.94 -13.55
C ALA A 223 14.43 -17.76 -13.89
N THR A 224 15.46 -17.10 -14.45
CA THR A 224 16.74 -17.71 -14.80
C THR A 224 17.78 -17.67 -13.68
N ALA A 225 17.50 -16.98 -12.57
CA ALA A 225 18.43 -16.88 -11.45
C ALA A 225 18.66 -18.27 -10.81
N SER A 226 19.91 -18.67 -10.64
CA SER A 226 20.30 -20.00 -10.11
C SER A 226 19.90 -20.24 -8.65
N ASN A 227 19.51 -19.18 -7.93
CA ASN A 227 19.08 -19.23 -6.54
C ASN A 227 17.56 -19.16 -6.36
N ALA A 228 16.79 -19.26 -7.43
CA ALA A 228 15.34 -19.41 -7.38
C ALA A 228 14.98 -20.77 -6.76
N GLY A 229 14.58 -20.76 -5.49
CA GLY A 229 14.16 -21.97 -4.74
C GLY A 229 12.64 -22.09 -4.66
N TRP A 230 12.18 -23.16 -3.99
CA TRP A 230 10.75 -23.41 -3.76
C TRP A 230 10.05 -22.28 -2.95
N PHE A 231 10.82 -21.43 -2.27
CA PHE A 231 10.35 -20.29 -1.48
C PHE A 231 11.02 -18.99 -1.97
N ASP A 232 10.92 -18.71 -3.30
CA ASP A 232 11.47 -17.48 -3.88
C ASP A 232 10.51 -16.29 -3.68
N THR A 233 10.56 -15.68 -2.50
CA THR A 233 9.76 -14.49 -2.17
C THR A 233 10.09 -13.30 -3.08
N ASN A 234 11.36 -13.14 -3.52
CA ASN A 234 11.73 -12.06 -4.42
C ASN A 234 11.15 -12.23 -5.83
N GLY A 235 10.94 -13.48 -6.29
CA GLY A 235 10.27 -13.77 -7.55
C GLY A 235 8.81 -13.37 -7.51
N ASP A 236 8.17 -13.64 -6.39
CA ASP A 236 6.78 -13.30 -6.11
C ASP A 236 6.57 -11.78 -6.07
N ASP A 237 7.45 -11.04 -5.42
CA ASP A 237 7.47 -9.57 -5.38
C ASP A 237 7.48 -8.96 -6.79
N VAL A 238 8.41 -9.41 -7.64
CA VAL A 238 8.55 -8.93 -9.03
C VAL A 238 7.31 -9.27 -9.84
N PHE A 239 6.76 -10.48 -9.65
CA PHE A 239 5.56 -10.93 -10.34
C PHE A 239 4.36 -10.04 -10.00
N TYR A 240 4.06 -9.83 -8.71
CA TYR A 240 2.91 -9.03 -8.31
C TYR A 240 3.06 -7.54 -8.65
N ALA A 241 4.27 -6.98 -8.57
CA ALA A 241 4.53 -5.63 -9.03
C ALA A 241 4.29 -5.49 -10.56
N THR A 242 4.74 -6.46 -11.34
CA THR A 242 4.50 -6.50 -12.79
C THR A 242 3.02 -6.67 -13.11
N LYS A 243 2.33 -7.57 -12.40
CA LYS A 243 0.88 -7.79 -12.52
C LYS A 243 0.10 -6.50 -12.24
N GLY A 244 0.46 -5.77 -11.20
CA GLY A 244 -0.15 -4.47 -10.87
C GLY A 244 0.06 -3.42 -11.96
N ARG A 245 1.28 -3.34 -12.55
CA ARG A 245 1.56 -2.44 -13.69
C ARG A 245 0.72 -2.79 -14.90
N LEU A 246 0.72 -4.06 -15.29
CA LEU A 246 -0.05 -4.55 -16.44
C LEU A 246 -1.53 -4.27 -16.27
N TYR A 247 -2.08 -4.58 -15.10
CA TYR A 247 -3.47 -4.31 -14.77
C TYR A 247 -3.78 -2.81 -14.86
N GLY A 248 -2.94 -1.95 -14.28
CA GLY A 248 -3.12 -0.49 -14.35
C GLY A 248 -3.16 0.03 -15.78
N TYR A 249 -2.21 -0.37 -16.62
CA TYR A 249 -2.18 0.03 -18.03
C TYR A 249 -3.38 -0.52 -18.82
N TYR A 250 -3.74 -1.79 -18.61
CA TYR A 250 -4.92 -2.38 -19.23
C TYR A 250 -6.18 -1.56 -18.92
N MET A 251 -6.40 -1.23 -17.65
CA MET A 251 -7.57 -0.48 -17.23
C MET A 251 -7.61 0.96 -17.76
N LEU A 252 -6.46 1.60 -17.95
CA LEU A 252 -6.37 2.94 -18.54
C LEU A 252 -6.64 2.96 -20.04
N LEU A 253 -6.35 1.86 -20.75
CA LEU A 253 -6.52 1.74 -22.20
C LEU A 253 -7.88 1.19 -22.64
N ARG A 254 -8.57 0.52 -21.74
CA ARG A 254 -9.92 -0.01 -21.96
C ARG A 254 -10.98 1.10 -21.98
#